data_70a26e6543e5c75b4b1b06f0a4f1d03f
#
_entry.id   70a26e6543e5c75b4b1b06f0a4f1d03f
#
_cell.length_a   1.000
_cell.length_b   1.000
_cell.length_c   1.000
_cell.angle_alpha   90.00
_cell.angle_beta   90.00
_cell.angle_gamma   90.00
#
_symmetry.space_group_name_H-M   'P 1'
#
loop_
_entity.id
_entity.type
_entity.pdbx_description
1 polymer ?
#
loop_
_entity_poly.entity_id
_entity_poly.type
_entity_poly.pdbx_seq_one_letter_code
_entity_poly.pdbx_strand_id
1 'polypeptide(L)'
;MGIQGRIISTFDKIYKKLKEHFPGADVTLENTSSQHVGHNNYGMHLKTTIIYDGFQGKSTIDQHKMVHLALKKEIGKEIHAITISTSYA
;
A
#
# COMPACT_ATOMS: atom_id res chain seq x y z
N MET A 1 -22.81 17.02 -6.69
CA MET A 1 -22.60 16.73 -6.20
C MET A 1 -21.93 16.22 -5.61
N GLY A 2 -21.72 16.12 -5.56
CA GLY A 2 -20.77 15.51 -5.08
C GLY A 2 -20.78 15.10 -3.82
N ILE A 3 -20.03 14.57 -3.40
CA ILE A 3 -19.99 14.10 -2.32
C ILE A 3 -19.18 14.64 -1.57
N GLN A 4 -19.04 15.60 -1.64
CA GLN A 4 -18.37 16.25 -0.95
C GLN A 4 -18.42 16.03 0.31
N GLY A 5 -17.63 16.37 1.15
CA GLY A 5 -17.58 16.12 2.52
C GLY A 5 -17.17 14.74 2.91
N ARG A 6 -17.02 13.89 1.93
CA ARG A 6 -16.63 12.58 2.24
C ARG A 6 -15.19 12.56 2.63
N ILE A 7 -14.88 11.97 3.76
CA ILE A 7 -13.53 11.86 4.22
C ILE A 7 -12.90 10.59 3.67
N ILE A 8 -11.79 10.74 3.00
CA ILE A 8 -11.08 9.59 2.48
C ILE A 8 -10.13 9.10 3.57
N SER A 9 -10.25 7.86 3.96
CA SER A 9 -9.40 7.31 5.00
C SER A 9 -7.97 7.22 4.51
N THR A 10 -7.05 7.10 5.46
CA THR A 10 -5.66 6.91 5.12
C THR A 10 -5.46 5.63 4.31
N PHE A 11 -6.19 4.59 4.67
CA PHE A 11 -6.15 3.33 3.92
C PHE A 11 -6.52 3.56 2.46
N ASP A 12 -7.59 4.30 2.22
CA ASP A 12 -8.05 4.56 0.86
C ASP A 12 -7.02 5.39 0.08
N LYS A 13 -6.39 6.33 0.74
CA LYS A 13 -5.36 7.15 0.12
C LYS A 13 -4.18 6.29 -0.31
N ILE A 14 -3.78 5.36 0.53
CA ILE A 14 -2.66 4.47 0.22
C ILE A 14 -3.01 3.58 -0.96
N TYR A 15 -4.21 3.01 -0.95
CA TYR A 15 -4.67 2.17 -2.06
C TYR A 15 -4.65 2.95 -3.37
N LYS A 16 -5.20 4.15 -3.35
CA LYS A 16 -5.26 4.99 -4.54
C LYS A 16 -3.86 5.30 -5.04
N LYS A 17 -2.94 5.60 -4.12
CA LYS A 17 -1.57 5.92 -4.48
C LYS A 17 -0.90 4.73 -5.18
N LEU A 18 -1.13 3.52 -4.68
CA LEU A 18 -0.58 2.33 -5.31
C LEU A 18 -1.16 2.14 -6.70
N LYS A 19 -2.45 2.35 -6.87
CA LYS A 19 -3.06 2.22 -8.19
C LYS A 19 -2.51 3.26 -9.17
N GLU A 20 -2.21 4.43 -8.69
CA GLU A 20 -1.67 5.49 -9.55
C GLU A 20 -0.22 5.23 -9.94
N HIS A 21 0.56 4.68 -9.02
CA HIS A 21 1.96 4.38 -9.31
C HIS A 21 2.13 3.13 -10.16
N PHE A 22 1.17 2.24 -10.14
CA PHE A 22 1.24 0.99 -10.90
C PHE A 22 -0.02 0.86 -11.76
N PRO A 23 -0.12 1.69 -12.80
CA PRO A 23 -1.34 1.69 -13.63
C PRO A 23 -1.54 0.34 -14.29
N GLY A 24 -2.77 -0.14 -14.24
CA GLY A 24 -3.10 -1.43 -14.79
C GLY A 24 -2.79 -2.61 -13.87
N ALA A 25 -2.18 -2.35 -12.72
CA ALA A 25 -1.84 -3.42 -11.80
C ALA A 25 -3.07 -3.92 -11.04
N ASP A 26 -2.97 -5.16 -10.60
CA ASP A 26 -3.96 -5.73 -9.71
C ASP A 26 -3.42 -5.52 -8.30
N VAL A 27 -4.04 -4.65 -7.53
CA VAL A 27 -3.58 -4.27 -6.21
C VAL A 27 -4.56 -4.73 -5.15
N THR A 28 -4.05 -5.47 -4.18
CA THR A 28 -4.82 -5.87 -3.01
C THR A 28 -4.16 -5.24 -1.79
N LEU A 29 -4.95 -4.67 -0.90
CA LEU A 29 -4.43 -4.04 0.29
C LEU A 29 -5.29 -4.44 1.48
N GLU A 30 -4.66 -4.92 2.53
CA GLU A 30 -5.34 -5.34 3.74
C GLU A 30 -4.78 -4.60 4.93
N ASN A 31 -5.66 -4.24 5.86
CA ASN A 31 -5.25 -3.64 7.12
C ASN A 31 -5.27 -4.74 8.18
N THR A 32 -4.11 -5.08 8.70
CA THR A 32 -3.98 -6.13 9.70
C THR A 32 -3.81 -5.58 11.10
N SER A 33 -4.01 -4.28 11.27
CA SER A 33 -3.80 -3.61 12.55
C SER A 33 -4.74 -4.08 13.64
N SER A 34 -5.89 -4.57 13.28
CA SER A 34 -6.89 -4.96 14.27
C SER A 34 -6.40 -6.07 15.20
N GLN A 35 -5.32 -6.69 14.84
CA GLN A 35 -4.76 -7.74 15.68
C GLN A 35 -4.15 -7.21 16.96
N HIS A 36 -3.98 -5.91 17.04
CA HIS A 36 -3.25 -5.32 18.16
C HIS A 36 -4.14 -4.44 19.02
N VAL A 37 -5.26 -4.95 19.37
CA VAL A 37 -6.19 -4.23 20.21
C VAL A 37 -5.57 -3.95 21.55
N GLY A 38 -5.77 -2.76 22.04
CA GLY A 38 -5.32 -2.42 23.39
C GLY A 38 -3.95 -1.82 23.47
N HIS A 39 -3.27 -1.69 22.36
CA HIS A 39 -1.97 -1.08 22.37
C HIS A 39 -2.00 0.28 21.73
N ASN A 40 -1.06 1.12 22.16
CA ASN A 40 -0.94 2.40 21.58
C ASN A 40 -0.19 2.25 20.32
N ASN A 41 -0.78 1.85 19.26
CA ASN A 41 -0.10 1.69 18.01
C ASN A 41 -0.15 2.93 17.19
N TYR A 42 0.98 3.37 16.72
CA TYR A 42 1.02 4.49 15.82
C TYR A 42 1.14 3.94 14.42
N GLY A 43 0.19 4.26 13.59
CA GLY A 43 0.20 3.82 12.22
C GLY A 43 -0.42 2.45 12.05
N MET A 44 -0.49 2.04 10.80
CA MET A 44 -1.17 0.82 10.43
C MET A 44 -0.20 -0.29 10.10
N HIS A 45 -0.65 -1.50 10.31
CA HIS A 45 0.04 -2.68 9.80
C HIS A 45 -0.71 -3.11 8.56
N LEU A 46 -0.05 -3.11 7.42
CA LEU A 46 -0.70 -3.39 6.15
C LEU A 46 -0.05 -4.58 5.45
N LYS A 47 -0.82 -5.17 4.56
CA LYS A 47 -0.31 -6.22 3.68
C LYS A 47 -0.81 -5.91 2.29
N THR A 48 0.09 -5.85 1.32
CA THR A 48 -0.30 -5.57 -0.04
C THR A 48 0.27 -6.61 -0.99
N THR A 49 -0.52 -6.92 -2.01
CA THR A 49 -0.07 -7.77 -3.12
C THR A 49 -0.29 -6.97 -4.39
N ILE A 50 0.75 -6.84 -5.20
CA ILE A 50 0.68 -6.07 -6.43
C ILE A 50 1.16 -6.95 -7.58
N ILE A 51 0.28 -7.16 -8.54
CA ILE A 51 0.60 -7.90 -9.76
C ILE A 51 0.65 -6.87 -10.88
N TYR A 52 1.85 -6.64 -11.37
CA TYR A 52 2.09 -5.53 -12.29
C TYR A 52 3.07 -5.96 -13.37
N ASP A 53 2.68 -5.80 -14.62
CA ASP A 53 3.53 -6.20 -15.74
C ASP A 53 4.85 -5.47 -15.76
N GLY A 54 4.90 -4.25 -15.25
CA GLY A 54 6.12 -3.48 -15.20
C GLY A 54 7.18 -4.06 -14.27
N PHE A 55 6.83 -5.07 -13.48
CA PHE A 55 7.81 -5.75 -12.63
C PHE A 55 8.60 -6.80 -13.38
N GLN A 56 8.18 -7.15 -14.59
CA GLN A 56 8.86 -8.18 -15.36
C GLN A 56 10.31 -7.77 -15.61
N GLY A 57 11.22 -8.67 -15.38
CA GLY A 57 12.64 -8.39 -15.59
C GLY A 57 13.32 -7.71 -14.40
N LYS A 58 12.58 -7.44 -13.33
CA LYS A 58 13.16 -6.81 -12.15
C LYS A 58 13.29 -7.82 -11.01
N SER A 59 14.36 -7.69 -10.23
CA SER A 59 14.53 -8.55 -9.07
C SER A 59 13.44 -8.26 -8.04
N THR A 60 13.22 -9.20 -7.13
CA THR A 60 12.26 -9.01 -6.07
C THR A 60 12.61 -7.77 -5.23
N ILE A 61 13.88 -7.57 -4.97
CA ILE A 61 14.31 -6.40 -4.22
C ILE A 61 13.97 -5.12 -4.95
N ASP A 62 14.19 -5.08 -6.27
CA ASP A 62 13.86 -3.89 -7.04
C ASP A 62 12.37 -3.65 -7.09
N GLN A 63 11.58 -4.71 -7.22
CA GLN A 63 10.13 -4.59 -7.21
C GLN A 63 9.67 -3.98 -5.89
N HIS A 64 10.20 -4.47 -4.77
CA HIS A 64 9.82 -3.95 -3.46
C HIS A 64 10.27 -2.52 -3.27
N LYS A 65 11.41 -2.15 -3.82
CA LYS A 65 11.86 -0.76 -3.75
C LYS A 65 10.91 0.17 -4.46
N MET A 66 10.34 -0.27 -5.57
CA MET A 66 9.36 0.54 -6.29
C MET A 66 8.13 0.80 -5.42
N VAL A 67 7.68 -0.21 -4.69
CA VAL A 67 6.53 -0.04 -3.80
C VAL A 67 6.90 0.90 -2.64
N HIS A 68 8.07 0.74 -2.08
CA HIS A 68 8.52 1.61 -0.99
C HIS A 68 8.60 3.07 -1.46
N LEU A 69 9.08 3.29 -2.67
CA LEU A 69 9.13 4.65 -3.20
C LEU A 69 7.74 5.24 -3.36
N ALA A 70 6.79 4.43 -3.81
CA ALA A 70 5.43 4.89 -3.99
C ALA A 70 4.82 5.32 -2.65
N LEU A 71 5.20 4.67 -1.56
CA LEU A 71 4.63 4.94 -0.25
C LEU A 71 5.61 5.65 0.67
N LYS A 72 6.64 6.27 0.11
CA LYS A 72 7.71 6.85 0.88
C LYS A 72 7.24 7.83 1.96
N LYS A 73 6.22 8.61 1.65
CA LYS A 73 5.74 9.61 2.59
C LYS A 73 4.94 9.00 3.73
N GLU A 74 4.35 7.84 3.50
CA GLU A 74 3.49 7.21 4.49
C GLU A 74 4.22 6.24 5.39
N ILE A 75 5.30 5.65 4.88
CA ILE A 75 6.05 4.67 5.66
C ILE A 75 6.77 5.38 6.79
N GLY A 76 6.58 4.89 8.00
CA GLY A 76 7.14 5.52 9.18
C GLY A 76 6.24 6.56 9.79
N LYS A 77 5.11 6.83 9.15
CA LYS A 77 4.11 7.74 9.68
C LYS A 77 2.79 6.99 9.77
N GLU A 78 1.96 7.11 8.73
CA GLU A 78 0.68 6.40 8.72
C GLU A 78 0.84 4.90 8.65
N ILE A 79 1.92 4.44 8.00
CA ILE A 79 2.20 3.02 7.90
C ILE A 79 3.30 2.67 8.87
N HIS A 80 2.97 1.87 9.88
CA HIS A 80 3.96 1.39 10.83
C HIS A 80 4.77 0.23 10.24
N ALA A 81 4.07 -0.69 9.60
CA ALA A 81 4.71 -1.84 8.97
C ALA A 81 3.89 -2.27 7.77
N ILE A 82 4.55 -2.75 6.74
CA ILE A 82 3.86 -3.23 5.56
C ILE A 82 4.57 -4.46 5.02
N THR A 83 3.78 -5.48 4.73
CA THR A 83 4.27 -6.69 4.08
C THR A 83 3.93 -6.57 2.60
N ILE A 84 4.91 -6.75 1.75
CA ILE A 84 4.77 -6.52 0.32
C ILE A 84 5.01 -7.81 -0.43
N SER A 85 4.08 -8.15 -1.31
CA SER A 85 4.24 -9.26 -2.26
C SER A 85 4.08 -8.69 -3.65
N THR A 86 4.99 -9.01 -4.53
CA THR A 86 4.95 -8.50 -5.90
C THR A 86 5.11 -9.65 -6.88
N SER A 87 4.49 -9.49 -8.04
CA SER A 87 4.65 -10.46 -9.13
C SER A 87 4.20 -9.80 -10.43
N TYR A 88 4.33 -10.54 -11.52
CA TYR A 88 3.81 -10.08 -12.80
C TYR A 88 3.12 -11.25 -13.47
N ALA A 89 2.16 -10.94 -14.30
CA ALA A 89 1.37 -11.97 -14.98
C ALA A 89 2.11 -12.51 -16.18
#